data_0d00b01d8fec4c4eb29de5ccc0a7e567
#
_entry.id   0d00b01d8fec4c4eb29de5ccc0a7e567
#
_cell.length_a   1.000
_cell.length_b   1.000
_cell.length_c   1.000
_cell.angle_alpha   90.00
_cell.angle_beta   90.00
_cell.angle_gamma   90.00
#
_symmetry.space_group_name_H-M   'P 1'
#
loop_
_entity.id
_entity.type
_entity.pdbx_description
1 polymer ?
#
loop_
_entity_poly.entity_id
_entity_poly.type
_entity_poly.pdbx_seq_one_letter_code
_entity_poly.pdbx_strand_id
1 'polypeptide(L)'
;MINTLDVATIREDFPIFETGIAYLDSANTSQRPRQVTGAMMEYFEKFNSNIHRAAYRIAEEATVRYEATREKVRDFINAASTKEIVYTRGTTEAINLVAYSWGRKHIKQGDLIVLTIIEHHSNIVPWQILAAEKGATIEYVDIDERGELRLDQFHKLLMRSPKLVAFGQVSNALGTINPVAEMVAAAKAAGATVLVDGAQGAPHQGVDVRALGCDFYAFSGHKMLGPTGAGILYGRRELLEAMDPFMSGGDMIKTVRVEGTTYHELPWKFEAGTQAIAEVIGLGAAVDYLSALGMDAVRAHEREITEYAYEALSDVEGLTLYGPPPSRRAGVISFSVDGIHPHDLATIADRDQVCLRAGHHCAMPLMTRLGVAATARASFYIYTQKDEVDRLVGSIKEAQRIFK
;
A
#
# COMPACT_ATOMS: atom_id res chain seq x y z
N MET A 1 20.05 -18.82 -8.17
CA MET A 1 18.74 -19.46 -8.41
C MET A 1 17.77 -18.79 -7.45
N ILE A 2 16.67 -18.19 -7.94
CA ILE A 2 15.62 -17.64 -7.08
C ILE A 2 14.95 -18.84 -6.41
N ASN A 3 14.87 -18.83 -5.07
CA ASN A 3 14.15 -19.86 -4.33
C ASN A 3 12.67 -19.81 -4.71
N THR A 4 12.09 -20.90 -5.14
CA THR A 4 10.65 -21.00 -5.34
C THR A 4 9.96 -21.16 -3.98
N LEU A 5 8.85 -20.45 -3.76
CA LEU A 5 8.06 -20.60 -2.55
C LEU A 5 7.38 -21.98 -2.50
N ASP A 6 7.47 -22.65 -1.37
CA ASP A 6 6.60 -23.79 -1.08
C ASP A 6 5.26 -23.28 -0.55
N VAL A 7 4.35 -23.02 -1.48
CA VAL A 7 3.03 -22.43 -1.16
C VAL A 7 2.18 -23.34 -0.28
N ALA A 8 2.32 -24.65 -0.41
CA ALA A 8 1.58 -25.59 0.42
C ALA A 8 1.98 -25.44 1.90
N THR A 9 3.29 -25.44 2.18
CA THR A 9 3.81 -25.19 3.54
C THR A 9 3.46 -23.79 4.04
N ILE A 10 3.55 -22.75 3.19
CA ILE A 10 3.18 -21.38 3.57
C ILE A 10 1.72 -21.31 4.02
N ARG A 11 0.80 -21.98 3.31
CA ARG A 11 -0.64 -21.96 3.65
C ARG A 11 -0.95 -22.54 5.03
N GLU A 12 -0.14 -23.46 5.56
CA GLU A 12 -0.30 -24.00 6.90
C GLU A 12 -0.18 -22.93 7.99
N ASP A 13 0.55 -21.86 7.74
CA ASP A 13 0.66 -20.70 8.62
C ASP A 13 -0.61 -19.84 8.66
N PHE A 14 -1.55 -20.02 7.74
CA PHE A 14 -2.75 -19.20 7.60
C PHE A 14 -4.03 -19.99 7.91
N PRO A 15 -4.53 -19.94 9.15
CA PRO A 15 -5.69 -20.75 9.59
C PRO A 15 -6.96 -20.55 8.76
N ILE A 16 -7.11 -19.39 8.14
CA ILE A 16 -8.28 -19.05 7.34
C ILE A 16 -8.46 -20.02 6.15
N PHE A 17 -7.38 -20.60 5.61
CA PHE A 17 -7.45 -21.52 4.48
C PHE A 17 -7.94 -22.91 4.85
N GLU A 18 -8.02 -23.25 6.15
CA GLU A 18 -8.68 -24.46 6.63
C GLU A 18 -10.19 -24.45 6.31
N THR A 19 -10.78 -23.26 6.06
CA THR A 19 -12.18 -23.10 5.65
C THR A 19 -12.44 -23.47 4.18
N GLY A 20 -11.39 -23.68 3.38
CA GLY A 20 -11.47 -24.01 1.96
C GLY A 20 -11.73 -22.83 1.02
N ILE A 21 -11.66 -21.58 1.51
CA ILE A 21 -11.84 -20.39 0.67
C ILE A 21 -10.72 -20.20 -0.34
N ALA A 22 -11.04 -19.69 -1.53
CA ALA A 22 -10.12 -19.11 -2.49
C ALA A 22 -10.11 -17.59 -2.27
N TYR A 23 -9.07 -17.09 -1.59
CA TYR A 23 -9.01 -15.69 -1.23
C TYR A 23 -8.28 -14.86 -2.28
N LEU A 24 -9.04 -14.27 -3.21
CA LEU A 24 -8.54 -13.49 -4.34
C LEU A 24 -8.78 -11.96 -4.18
N ASP A 25 -8.73 -11.45 -2.93
CA ASP A 25 -8.87 -10.01 -2.64
C ASP A 25 -7.70 -9.44 -1.81
N SER A 26 -6.49 -9.95 -2.04
CA SER A 26 -5.28 -9.55 -1.28
C SER A 26 -4.88 -8.09 -1.48
N ALA A 27 -5.18 -7.47 -2.62
CA ALA A 27 -4.93 -6.04 -2.85
C ALA A 27 -5.82 -5.10 -2.00
N ASN A 28 -6.89 -5.63 -1.39
CA ASN A 28 -7.71 -4.93 -0.40
C ASN A 28 -7.12 -5.07 1.01
N THR A 29 -6.94 -6.32 1.45
CA THR A 29 -6.22 -6.69 2.69
C THR A 29 -5.66 -8.09 2.52
N SER A 30 -4.43 -8.35 2.98
CA SER A 30 -3.87 -9.70 3.00
C SER A 30 -4.38 -10.50 4.18
N GLN A 31 -4.28 -11.83 4.13
CA GLN A 31 -4.47 -12.71 5.28
C GLN A 31 -3.26 -12.65 6.21
N ARG A 32 -3.40 -13.11 7.44
CA ARG A 32 -2.37 -13.00 8.48
C ARG A 32 -1.89 -14.38 8.91
N PRO A 33 -0.57 -14.62 8.93
CA PRO A 33 -0.03 -15.87 9.42
C PRO A 33 -0.10 -15.95 10.96
N ARG A 34 -0.04 -17.18 11.51
CA ARG A 34 -0.06 -17.45 12.96
C ARG A 34 1.03 -16.69 13.72
N GLN A 35 2.17 -16.43 13.10
CA GLN A 35 3.28 -15.66 13.67
C GLN A 35 2.88 -14.23 14.00
N VAL A 36 2.10 -13.58 13.13
CA VAL A 36 1.61 -12.21 13.34
C VAL A 36 0.55 -12.18 14.43
N THR A 37 -0.46 -13.03 14.33
CA THR A 37 -1.53 -13.09 15.35
C THR A 37 -0.99 -13.53 16.70
N GLY A 38 -0.03 -14.47 16.72
CA GLY A 38 0.66 -14.93 17.93
C GLY A 38 1.47 -13.82 18.61
N ALA A 39 2.19 -13.01 17.87
CA ALA A 39 2.95 -11.87 18.42
C ALA A 39 2.03 -10.83 19.09
N MET A 40 0.86 -10.56 18.50
CA MET A 40 -0.14 -9.67 19.09
C MET A 40 -0.76 -10.27 20.35
N MET A 41 -1.09 -11.56 20.34
CA MET A 41 -1.62 -12.25 21.52
C MET A 41 -0.60 -12.32 22.64
N GLU A 42 0.67 -12.58 22.32
CA GLU A 42 1.75 -12.57 23.31
C GLU A 42 1.85 -11.22 24.04
N TYR A 43 1.72 -10.10 23.30
CA TYR A 43 1.67 -8.78 23.92
C TYR A 43 0.51 -8.68 24.93
N PHE A 44 -0.71 -9.02 24.52
CA PHE A 44 -1.87 -8.91 25.39
C PHE A 44 -1.79 -9.83 26.62
N GLU A 45 -1.25 -11.02 26.48
CA GLU A 45 -1.23 -12.04 27.54
C GLU A 45 -0.04 -11.89 28.50
N LYS A 46 1.12 -11.36 28.05
CA LYS A 46 2.36 -11.43 28.83
C LYS A 46 2.93 -10.08 29.25
N PHE A 47 2.77 -9.03 28.42
CA PHE A 47 3.39 -7.72 28.68
C PHE A 47 2.56 -6.51 28.21
N ASN A 48 1.23 -6.64 28.25
CA ASN A 48 0.31 -5.55 27.93
C ASN A 48 0.54 -4.37 28.88
N SER A 49 1.13 -3.33 28.37
CA SER A 49 1.46 -2.09 29.08
C SER A 49 1.66 -0.94 28.08
N ASN A 50 1.53 0.29 28.58
CA ASN A 50 1.95 1.47 27.81
C ASN A 50 3.49 1.50 27.67
N ILE A 51 3.97 2.18 26.65
CA ILE A 51 5.40 2.25 26.26
C ILE A 51 6.05 3.58 26.68
N HIS A 52 7.37 3.63 26.66
CA HIS A 52 8.28 4.76 26.84
C HIS A 52 8.36 5.36 28.26
N ARG A 53 7.27 5.50 29.02
CA ARG A 53 7.23 6.30 30.27
C ARG A 53 7.14 5.53 31.56
N ALA A 54 6.94 4.22 31.52
CA ALA A 54 6.77 3.42 32.71
C ALA A 54 8.07 2.68 33.10
N ALA A 55 8.42 2.71 34.38
CA ALA A 55 9.66 2.16 34.91
C ALA A 55 9.44 0.77 35.55
N TYR A 56 8.70 -0.13 34.88
CA TYR A 56 8.48 -1.50 35.32
C TYR A 56 8.65 -2.49 34.17
N ARG A 57 9.05 -3.70 34.49
CA ARG A 57 9.54 -4.72 33.55
C ARG A 57 8.67 -4.94 32.32
N ILE A 58 7.33 -5.07 32.46
CA ILE A 58 6.45 -5.35 31.32
C ILE A 58 6.34 -4.13 30.37
N ALA A 59 6.47 -2.89 30.87
CA ALA A 59 6.49 -1.70 30.05
C ALA A 59 7.81 -1.54 29.28
N GLU A 60 8.91 -1.94 29.90
CA GLU A 60 10.20 -2.02 29.24
C GLU A 60 10.18 -3.04 28.10
N GLU A 61 9.67 -4.25 28.36
CA GLU A 61 9.47 -5.29 27.34
C GLU A 61 8.62 -4.80 26.18
N ALA A 62 7.46 -4.16 26.47
CA ALA A 62 6.58 -3.60 25.46
C ALA A 62 7.30 -2.53 24.60
N THR A 63 8.06 -1.65 25.26
CA THR A 63 8.85 -0.60 24.59
C THR A 63 9.91 -1.20 23.66
N VAL A 64 10.67 -2.18 24.15
CA VAL A 64 11.70 -2.88 23.38
C VAL A 64 11.11 -3.54 22.13
N ARG A 65 10.00 -4.26 22.27
CA ARG A 65 9.34 -4.93 21.14
C ARG A 65 8.76 -3.94 20.13
N TYR A 66 8.18 -2.87 20.63
CA TYR A 66 7.62 -1.80 19.78
C TYR A 66 8.71 -1.11 18.96
N GLU A 67 9.81 -0.67 19.58
CA GLU A 67 10.90 0.02 18.89
C GLU A 67 11.72 -0.92 17.99
N ALA A 68 11.85 -2.21 18.36
CA ALA A 68 12.48 -3.21 17.48
C ALA A 68 11.76 -3.34 16.13
N THR A 69 10.44 -3.14 16.08
CA THR A 69 9.69 -3.10 14.81
C THR A 69 10.17 -1.96 13.91
N ARG A 70 10.52 -0.81 14.47
CA ARG A 70 11.02 0.33 13.70
C ARG A 70 12.37 0.02 13.03
N GLU A 71 13.25 -0.71 13.72
CA GLU A 71 14.50 -1.18 13.15
C GLU A 71 14.26 -2.17 12.01
N LYS A 72 13.36 -3.14 12.20
CA LYS A 72 12.98 -4.09 11.15
C LYS A 72 12.43 -3.40 9.91
N VAL A 73 11.56 -2.42 10.09
CA VAL A 73 11.00 -1.63 8.98
C VAL A 73 12.09 -0.82 8.28
N ARG A 74 12.99 -0.16 9.03
CA ARG A 74 14.15 0.54 8.47
C ARG A 74 14.94 -0.38 7.53
N ASP A 75 15.27 -1.58 8.00
CA ASP A 75 16.06 -2.54 7.24
C ASP A 75 15.27 -3.10 6.03
N PHE A 76 13.98 -3.37 6.21
CA PHE A 76 13.11 -3.90 5.17
C PHE A 76 13.00 -2.98 3.94
N ILE A 77 12.99 -1.66 4.14
CA ILE A 77 12.93 -0.68 3.05
C ILE A 77 14.28 0.01 2.80
N ASN A 78 15.35 -0.44 3.44
CA ASN A 78 16.71 0.13 3.36
C ASN A 78 16.78 1.64 3.67
N ALA A 79 16.01 2.11 4.68
CA ALA A 79 16.11 3.49 5.14
C ALA A 79 17.44 3.72 5.92
N ALA A 80 17.94 4.96 5.93
CA ALA A 80 19.22 5.28 6.56
C ALA A 80 19.16 5.30 8.09
N SER A 81 18.00 5.58 8.67
CA SER A 81 17.81 5.74 10.10
C SER A 81 16.39 5.42 10.54
N THR A 82 16.23 4.93 11.77
CA THR A 82 14.92 4.79 12.41
C THR A 82 14.20 6.15 12.59
N LYS A 83 14.93 7.26 12.58
CA LYS A 83 14.36 8.63 12.63
C LYS A 83 13.58 8.99 11.36
N GLU A 84 13.74 8.23 10.29
CA GLU A 84 13.01 8.38 9.02
C GLU A 84 11.73 7.54 8.95
N ILE A 85 11.46 6.72 9.99
CA ILE A 85 10.31 5.82 10.06
C ILE A 85 9.30 6.36 11.07
N VAL A 86 8.15 6.80 10.58
CA VAL A 86 7.04 7.28 11.40
C VAL A 86 5.90 6.27 11.35
N TYR A 87 5.40 5.86 12.50
CA TYR A 87 4.22 5.02 12.59
C TYR A 87 2.96 5.83 12.31
N THR A 88 2.08 5.26 11.51
CA THR A 88 0.76 5.78 11.16
C THR A 88 -0.26 4.65 11.21
N ARG A 89 -1.55 4.97 11.08
CA ARG A 89 -2.59 3.93 10.99
C ARG A 89 -2.66 3.25 9.61
N GLY A 90 -1.91 3.74 8.64
CA GLY A 90 -1.86 3.23 7.27
C GLY A 90 -1.48 4.30 6.27
N THR A 91 -1.36 3.92 5.00
CA THR A 91 -0.97 4.79 3.88
C THR A 91 -1.83 6.07 3.80
N THR A 92 -3.13 5.96 4.04
CA THR A 92 -4.04 7.12 4.02
C THR A 92 -3.62 8.18 5.03
N GLU A 93 -3.33 7.79 6.28
CA GLU A 93 -2.86 8.75 7.29
C GLU A 93 -1.46 9.28 6.96
N ALA A 94 -0.57 8.43 6.48
CA ALA A 94 0.78 8.83 6.07
C ALA A 94 0.75 9.93 4.99
N ILE A 95 -0.06 9.78 3.96
CA ILE A 95 -0.22 10.79 2.89
C ILE A 95 -0.87 12.07 3.45
N ASN A 96 -1.89 11.95 4.30
CA ASN A 96 -2.51 13.10 4.95
C ASN A 96 -1.54 13.85 5.87
N LEU A 97 -0.66 13.14 6.59
CA LEU A 97 0.40 13.73 7.40
C LEU A 97 1.33 14.59 6.52
N VAL A 98 1.77 14.07 5.38
CA VAL A 98 2.62 14.84 4.45
C VAL A 98 1.85 16.05 3.90
N ALA A 99 0.60 15.88 3.48
CA ALA A 99 -0.21 16.96 2.94
C ALA A 99 -0.43 18.07 3.99
N TYR A 100 -0.69 17.69 5.23
CA TYR A 100 -0.93 18.63 6.33
C TYR A 100 0.36 19.33 6.79
N SER A 101 1.39 18.54 7.13
CA SER A 101 2.59 19.07 7.82
C SER A 101 3.61 19.65 6.84
N TRP A 102 3.85 18.97 5.71
CA TRP A 102 4.73 19.49 4.66
C TRP A 102 3.98 20.38 3.68
N GLY A 103 2.84 19.89 3.16
CA GLY A 103 2.12 20.53 2.08
C GLY A 103 1.63 21.93 2.43
N ARG A 104 0.99 22.14 3.58
CA ARG A 104 0.50 23.45 4.02
C ARG A 104 1.60 24.50 4.17
N LYS A 105 2.82 24.08 4.49
CA LYS A 105 3.99 24.95 4.63
C LYS A 105 4.65 25.31 3.31
N HIS A 106 4.67 24.37 2.36
CA HIS A 106 5.48 24.47 1.14
C HIS A 106 4.68 24.75 -0.13
N ILE A 107 3.40 24.36 -0.19
CA ILE A 107 2.51 24.63 -1.34
C ILE A 107 1.91 26.02 -1.20
N LYS A 108 2.00 26.77 -2.30
CA LYS A 108 1.52 28.16 -2.39
C LYS A 108 0.59 28.33 -3.58
N GLN A 109 -0.04 29.49 -3.66
CA GLN A 109 -0.87 29.88 -4.80
C GLN A 109 -0.09 29.81 -6.11
N GLY A 110 -0.68 29.14 -7.11
CA GLY A 110 -0.10 28.96 -8.43
C GLY A 110 0.88 27.79 -8.55
N ASP A 111 1.25 27.13 -7.45
CA ASP A 111 2.09 25.91 -7.51
C ASP A 111 1.36 24.78 -8.25
N LEU A 112 2.14 23.94 -8.90
CA LEU A 112 1.67 22.73 -9.60
C LEU A 112 1.94 21.49 -8.77
N ILE A 113 0.89 20.66 -8.60
CA ILE A 113 0.95 19.30 -8.07
C ILE A 113 0.68 18.34 -9.23
N VAL A 114 1.54 17.35 -9.43
CA VAL A 114 1.37 16.32 -10.46
C VAL A 114 1.01 15.00 -9.78
N LEU A 115 -0.11 14.43 -10.20
CA LEU A 115 -0.59 13.11 -9.81
C LEU A 115 -0.71 12.21 -11.04
N THR A 116 -1.13 10.95 -10.87
CA THR A 116 -1.52 10.09 -12.00
C THR A 116 -3.00 9.75 -11.94
N ILE A 117 -3.58 9.41 -13.10
CA ILE A 117 -5.00 9.07 -13.19
C ILE A 117 -5.32 7.71 -12.52
N ILE A 118 -4.30 6.88 -12.28
CA ILE A 118 -4.44 5.53 -11.70
C ILE A 118 -4.27 5.51 -10.17
N GLU A 119 -4.24 6.68 -9.52
CA GLU A 119 -4.06 6.76 -8.07
C GLU A 119 -5.26 6.22 -7.29
N HIS A 120 -4.95 5.63 -6.14
CA HIS A 120 -5.93 5.39 -5.09
C HIS A 120 -6.44 6.73 -4.53
N HIS A 121 -7.71 6.81 -4.13
CA HIS A 121 -8.31 8.02 -3.55
C HIS A 121 -7.47 8.63 -2.41
N SER A 122 -6.76 7.82 -1.62
CA SER A 122 -5.87 8.29 -0.56
C SER A 122 -4.72 9.17 -1.07
N ASN A 123 -4.32 9.00 -2.33
CA ASN A 123 -3.27 9.78 -2.97
C ASN A 123 -3.84 10.80 -4.00
N ILE A 124 -5.14 11.10 -3.90
CA ILE A 124 -5.81 12.16 -4.67
C ILE A 124 -6.43 13.19 -3.74
N VAL A 125 -7.34 12.73 -2.87
CA VAL A 125 -8.22 13.61 -2.08
C VAL A 125 -7.45 14.56 -1.15
N PRO A 126 -6.41 14.15 -0.42
CA PRO A 126 -5.64 15.07 0.42
C PRO A 126 -5.00 16.21 -0.38
N TRP A 127 -4.53 15.90 -1.60
CA TRP A 127 -3.93 16.91 -2.49
C TRP A 127 -4.98 17.84 -3.09
N GLN A 128 -6.18 17.37 -3.40
CA GLN A 128 -7.30 18.20 -3.86
C GLN A 128 -7.70 19.20 -2.78
N ILE A 129 -7.82 18.75 -1.52
CA ILE A 129 -8.13 19.62 -0.37
C ILE A 129 -7.03 20.67 -0.20
N LEU A 130 -5.76 20.25 -0.23
CA LEU A 130 -4.62 21.16 -0.09
C LEU A 130 -4.55 22.17 -1.23
N ALA A 131 -4.75 21.74 -2.48
CA ALA A 131 -4.73 22.60 -3.65
C ALA A 131 -5.84 23.66 -3.57
N ALA A 132 -7.05 23.26 -3.18
CA ALA A 132 -8.15 24.18 -2.97
C ALA A 132 -7.85 25.20 -1.85
N GLU A 133 -7.25 24.75 -0.73
CA GLU A 133 -6.86 25.62 0.41
C GLU A 133 -5.79 26.64 0.00
N LYS A 134 -4.82 26.24 -0.82
CA LYS A 134 -3.64 27.04 -1.17
C LYS A 134 -3.74 27.81 -2.49
N GLY A 135 -4.75 27.52 -3.31
CA GLY A 135 -4.84 28.07 -4.66
C GLY A 135 -3.81 27.46 -5.61
N ALA A 136 -3.41 26.21 -5.39
CA ALA A 136 -2.54 25.44 -6.25
C ALA A 136 -3.36 24.71 -7.32
N THR A 137 -2.69 24.21 -8.37
CA THR A 137 -3.30 23.43 -9.46
C THR A 137 -2.87 21.99 -9.38
N ILE A 138 -3.76 21.06 -9.79
CA ILE A 138 -3.42 19.65 -9.95
C ILE A 138 -3.54 19.27 -11.41
N GLU A 139 -2.52 18.58 -11.93
CA GLU A 139 -2.52 17.97 -13.24
C GLU A 139 -2.29 16.48 -13.12
N TYR A 140 -2.93 15.72 -14.01
CA TYR A 140 -2.88 14.26 -13.97
C TYR A 140 -2.15 13.71 -15.18
N VAL A 141 -1.23 12.78 -14.96
CA VAL A 141 -0.63 11.96 -16.02
C VAL A 141 -1.65 10.88 -16.39
N ASP A 142 -2.02 10.83 -17.67
CA ASP A 142 -2.95 9.86 -18.22
C ASP A 142 -2.26 8.50 -18.49
N ILE A 143 -3.04 7.51 -18.85
CA ILE A 143 -2.61 6.18 -19.29
C ILE A 143 -2.83 6.00 -20.78
N ASP A 144 -2.06 5.09 -21.36
CA ASP A 144 -2.31 4.57 -22.69
C ASP A 144 -3.43 3.50 -22.69
N GLU A 145 -3.69 2.89 -23.83
CA GLU A 145 -4.72 1.86 -24.01
C GLU A 145 -4.39 0.55 -23.26
N ARG A 146 -3.12 0.36 -22.86
CA ARG A 146 -2.66 -0.78 -22.09
C ARG A 146 -2.72 -0.53 -20.58
N GLY A 147 -3.14 0.66 -20.16
CA GLY A 147 -3.17 1.03 -18.74
C GLY A 147 -1.79 1.36 -18.14
N GLU A 148 -0.81 1.70 -19.00
CA GLU A 148 0.51 2.17 -18.57
C GLU A 148 0.56 3.70 -18.62
N LEU A 149 1.33 4.33 -17.73
CA LEU A 149 1.44 5.79 -17.66
C LEU A 149 2.08 6.38 -18.93
N ARG A 150 1.52 7.48 -19.40
CA ARG A 150 2.07 8.26 -20.51
C ARG A 150 3.27 9.09 -20.05
N LEU A 151 4.46 8.50 -20.09
CA LEU A 151 5.69 9.16 -19.65
C LEU A 151 6.03 10.40 -20.49
N ASP A 152 5.61 10.47 -21.76
CA ASP A 152 5.73 11.68 -22.57
C ASP A 152 4.95 12.86 -21.96
N GLN A 153 3.76 12.61 -21.45
CA GLN A 153 2.95 13.60 -20.75
C GLN A 153 3.59 13.96 -19.40
N PHE A 154 4.07 12.95 -18.66
CA PHE A 154 4.77 13.18 -17.39
C PHE A 154 5.96 14.13 -17.56
N HIS A 155 6.83 13.89 -18.53
CA HIS A 155 7.97 14.77 -18.82
C HIS A 155 7.54 16.19 -19.23
N LYS A 156 6.46 16.34 -19.98
CA LYS A 156 5.92 17.67 -20.33
C LYS A 156 5.44 18.43 -19.08
N LEU A 157 4.80 17.74 -18.14
CA LEU A 157 4.37 18.35 -16.87
C LEU A 157 5.57 18.76 -16.00
N LEU A 158 6.64 17.96 -15.97
CA LEU A 158 7.86 18.30 -15.25
C LEU A 158 8.54 19.59 -15.76
N MET A 159 8.44 19.90 -17.05
CA MET A 159 8.94 21.17 -17.61
C MET A 159 8.26 22.41 -17.00
N ARG A 160 7.10 22.26 -16.34
CA ARG A 160 6.38 23.31 -15.62
C ARG A 160 6.82 23.46 -14.17
N SER A 161 7.91 22.76 -13.76
CA SER A 161 8.51 22.81 -12.44
C SER A 161 7.50 22.55 -11.31
N PRO A 162 6.82 21.37 -11.27
CA PRO A 162 5.87 21.05 -10.24
C PRO A 162 6.53 21.10 -8.86
N LYS A 163 5.77 21.58 -7.86
CA LYS A 163 6.23 21.62 -6.47
C LYS A 163 6.19 20.26 -5.80
N LEU A 164 5.20 19.44 -6.17
CA LEU A 164 5.01 18.07 -5.69
C LEU A 164 4.66 17.15 -6.85
N VAL A 165 5.25 15.98 -6.83
CA VAL A 165 4.84 14.82 -7.65
C VAL A 165 4.49 13.69 -6.69
N ALA A 166 3.26 13.17 -6.76
CA ALA A 166 2.82 12.05 -5.93
C ALA A 166 2.19 10.96 -6.80
N PHE A 167 2.67 9.73 -6.67
CA PHE A 167 2.19 8.61 -7.49
C PHE A 167 2.38 7.26 -6.80
N GLY A 168 1.55 6.29 -7.21
CA GLY A 168 1.61 4.91 -6.73
C GLY A 168 2.74 4.11 -7.39
N GLN A 169 3.41 3.26 -6.63
CA GLN A 169 4.39 2.31 -7.17
C GLN A 169 3.71 1.26 -8.03
N VAL A 170 2.56 0.76 -7.58
CA VAL A 170 1.73 -0.23 -8.27
C VAL A 170 0.28 0.21 -8.18
N SER A 171 -0.44 0.17 -9.30
CA SER A 171 -1.89 0.43 -9.31
C SER A 171 -2.67 -0.66 -8.59
N ASN A 172 -3.45 -0.28 -7.60
CA ASN A 172 -4.33 -1.20 -6.88
C ASN A 172 -5.52 -1.70 -7.71
N ALA A 173 -5.81 -1.05 -8.83
CA ALA A 173 -6.89 -1.42 -9.74
C ALA A 173 -6.39 -2.23 -10.95
N LEU A 174 -5.35 -1.78 -11.63
CA LEU A 174 -4.85 -2.41 -12.85
C LEU A 174 -3.67 -3.37 -12.61
N GLY A 175 -3.03 -3.28 -11.46
CA GLY A 175 -1.77 -3.98 -11.20
C GLY A 175 -0.57 -3.35 -11.90
N THR A 176 -0.74 -2.32 -12.71
CA THR A 176 0.35 -1.65 -13.45
C THR A 176 1.50 -1.31 -12.51
N ILE A 177 2.70 -1.79 -12.84
CA ILE A 177 3.94 -1.46 -12.14
C ILE A 177 4.54 -0.24 -12.82
N ASN A 178 4.55 0.87 -12.10
CA ASN A 178 5.11 2.12 -12.61
C ASN A 178 6.65 2.10 -12.58
N PRO A 179 7.33 2.79 -13.50
CA PRO A 179 8.79 2.89 -13.53
C PRO A 179 9.28 3.90 -12.48
N VAL A 180 9.13 3.55 -11.19
CA VAL A 180 9.29 4.46 -10.04
C VAL A 180 10.65 5.12 -10.01
N ALA A 181 11.73 4.37 -10.24
CA ALA A 181 13.09 4.92 -10.19
C ALA A 181 13.30 6.01 -11.25
N GLU A 182 12.81 5.80 -12.48
CA GLU A 182 12.86 6.78 -13.58
C GLU A 182 12.02 8.02 -13.24
N MET A 183 10.78 7.81 -12.78
CA MET A 183 9.87 8.91 -12.45
C MET A 183 10.38 9.75 -11.27
N VAL A 184 10.91 9.12 -10.23
CA VAL A 184 11.52 9.83 -9.09
C VAL A 184 12.72 10.65 -9.57
N ALA A 185 13.65 10.04 -10.31
CA ALA A 185 14.85 10.72 -10.79
C ALA A 185 14.48 11.95 -11.66
N ALA A 186 13.51 11.81 -12.58
CA ALA A 186 13.05 12.90 -13.43
C ALA A 186 12.37 14.01 -12.62
N ALA A 187 11.50 13.66 -11.67
CA ALA A 187 10.82 14.63 -10.82
C ALA A 187 11.80 15.38 -9.91
N LYS A 188 12.78 14.69 -9.34
CA LYS A 188 13.84 15.30 -8.53
C LYS A 188 14.73 16.24 -9.37
N ALA A 189 15.06 15.88 -10.60
CA ALA A 189 15.80 16.74 -11.52
C ALA A 189 15.02 18.02 -11.88
N ALA A 190 13.68 17.97 -11.89
CA ALA A 190 12.81 19.13 -12.06
C ALA A 190 12.62 19.95 -10.78
N GLY A 191 13.23 19.55 -9.65
CA GLY A 191 13.14 20.25 -8.36
C GLY A 191 11.90 19.93 -7.54
N ALA A 192 11.11 18.93 -7.93
CA ALA A 192 9.91 18.53 -7.21
C ALA A 192 10.23 17.75 -5.92
N THR A 193 9.37 17.90 -4.92
CA THR A 193 9.27 16.93 -3.82
C THR A 193 8.48 15.72 -4.32
N VAL A 194 8.93 14.51 -3.97
CA VAL A 194 8.33 13.27 -4.48
C VAL A 194 7.81 12.40 -3.35
N LEU A 195 6.51 12.07 -3.42
CA LEU A 195 5.88 11.06 -2.57
C LEU A 195 5.51 9.84 -3.41
N VAL A 196 5.92 8.66 -2.95
CA VAL A 196 5.56 7.37 -3.54
C VAL A 196 4.55 6.65 -2.63
N ASP A 197 3.37 6.36 -3.16
CA ASP A 197 2.43 5.43 -2.51
C ASP A 197 2.89 3.99 -2.77
N GLY A 198 3.47 3.39 -1.74
CA GLY A 198 3.99 2.03 -1.74
C GLY A 198 2.99 0.98 -1.23
N ALA A 199 1.70 1.33 -1.05
CA ALA A 199 0.70 0.43 -0.47
C ALA A 199 0.56 -0.91 -1.21
N GLN A 200 0.79 -0.92 -2.53
CA GLN A 200 0.85 -2.12 -3.37
C GLN A 200 2.28 -2.43 -3.85
N GLY A 201 3.28 -1.66 -3.41
CA GLY A 201 4.68 -1.90 -3.73
C GLY A 201 5.38 -2.71 -2.65
N ALA A 202 5.38 -2.21 -1.41
CA ALA A 202 6.07 -2.81 -0.28
C ALA A 202 5.66 -4.27 0.03
N PRO A 203 4.37 -4.69 -0.13
CA PRO A 203 3.98 -6.08 0.08
C PRO A 203 4.55 -7.05 -0.95
N HIS A 204 4.81 -6.59 -2.18
CA HIS A 204 4.94 -7.46 -3.35
C HIS A 204 6.33 -7.49 -3.98
N GLN A 205 7.22 -6.59 -3.58
CA GLN A 205 8.60 -6.52 -4.12
C GLN A 205 9.56 -5.84 -3.13
N GLY A 206 10.85 -6.10 -3.28
CA GLY A 206 11.87 -5.41 -2.50
C GLY A 206 11.84 -3.91 -2.72
N VAL A 207 11.96 -3.15 -1.65
CA VAL A 207 11.98 -1.68 -1.65
C VAL A 207 13.29 -1.18 -1.11
N ASP A 208 13.93 -0.28 -1.85
CA ASP A 208 15.12 0.45 -1.42
C ASP A 208 14.86 1.94 -1.57
N VAL A 209 14.40 2.60 -0.50
CA VAL A 209 14.04 4.02 -0.53
C VAL A 209 15.25 4.93 -0.78
N ARG A 210 16.46 4.47 -0.44
CA ARG A 210 17.71 5.20 -0.70
C ARG A 210 18.06 5.16 -2.18
N ALA A 211 17.95 3.99 -2.81
CA ALA A 211 18.17 3.84 -4.25
C ALA A 211 17.09 4.53 -5.07
N LEU A 212 15.83 4.50 -4.63
CA LEU A 212 14.72 5.22 -5.25
C LEU A 212 14.93 6.75 -5.18
N GLY A 213 15.48 7.25 -4.08
CA GLY A 213 15.72 8.68 -3.88
C GLY A 213 14.47 9.53 -3.69
N CYS A 214 13.32 8.93 -3.38
CA CYS A 214 12.08 9.64 -3.07
C CYS A 214 12.19 10.40 -1.75
N ASP A 215 11.38 11.41 -1.57
CA ASP A 215 11.33 12.21 -0.34
C ASP A 215 10.45 11.59 0.73
N PHE A 216 9.35 10.96 0.28
CA PHE A 216 8.40 10.25 1.13
C PHE A 216 8.00 8.92 0.48
N TYR A 217 7.79 7.89 1.31
CA TYR A 217 7.26 6.61 0.89
C TYR A 217 6.26 6.11 1.95
N ALA A 218 5.06 5.71 1.52
CA ALA A 218 3.98 5.35 2.45
C ALA A 218 3.43 3.96 2.15
N PHE A 219 3.20 3.14 3.20
CA PHE A 219 2.56 1.83 3.04
C PHE A 219 1.78 1.39 4.29
N SER A 220 0.98 0.34 4.15
CA SER A 220 0.06 -0.17 5.18
C SER A 220 0.39 -1.60 5.56
N GLY A 221 0.42 -1.90 6.85
CA GLY A 221 0.69 -3.22 7.38
C GLY A 221 -0.32 -4.28 6.92
N HIS A 222 -1.62 -3.93 6.87
CA HIS A 222 -2.69 -4.87 6.53
C HIS A 222 -2.65 -5.43 5.10
N LYS A 223 -1.80 -4.90 4.22
CA LYS A 223 -1.56 -5.43 2.87
C LYS A 223 -0.31 -6.29 2.77
N MET A 224 0.53 -6.26 3.81
CA MET A 224 1.78 -7.01 3.88
C MET A 224 1.77 -8.00 5.06
N LEU A 225 0.72 -8.79 5.20
CA LEU A 225 0.49 -9.80 6.23
C LEU A 225 0.31 -9.25 7.66
N GLY A 226 0.47 -7.95 7.86
CA GLY A 226 0.35 -7.27 9.15
C GLY A 226 -1.09 -6.93 9.53
N PRO A 227 -1.31 -6.41 10.73
CA PRO A 227 -2.63 -6.00 11.18
C PRO A 227 -3.12 -4.72 10.51
N THR A 228 -4.43 -4.46 10.62
CA THR A 228 -5.01 -3.14 10.39
C THR A 228 -4.55 -2.17 11.47
N GLY A 229 -4.63 -0.87 11.24
CA GLY A 229 -4.28 0.14 12.25
C GLY A 229 -2.78 0.38 12.43
N ALA A 230 -1.91 -0.30 11.67
CA ALA A 230 -0.48 -0.05 11.58
C ALA A 230 -0.05 0.23 10.13
N GLY A 231 0.72 1.26 9.94
CA GLY A 231 1.31 1.64 8.67
C GLY A 231 2.54 2.52 8.88
N ILE A 232 3.21 2.83 7.81
CA ILE A 232 4.50 3.51 7.81
C ILE A 232 4.46 4.72 6.88
N LEU A 233 5.02 5.81 7.36
CA LEU A 233 5.57 6.89 6.56
C LEU A 233 7.09 6.85 6.69
N TYR A 234 7.78 6.57 5.60
CA TYR A 234 9.18 6.96 5.44
C TYR A 234 9.23 8.41 4.96
N GLY A 235 10.11 9.19 5.54
CA GLY A 235 10.42 10.53 5.07
C GLY A 235 11.90 10.84 5.25
N ARG A 236 12.50 11.54 4.30
CA ARG A 236 13.89 12.00 4.45
C ARG A 236 14.01 12.85 5.70
N ARG A 237 15.05 12.57 6.48
CA ARG A 237 15.24 13.14 7.82
C ARG A 237 15.13 14.68 7.83
N GLU A 238 15.79 15.35 6.90
CA GLU A 238 15.79 16.82 6.80
C GLU A 238 14.40 17.41 6.52
N LEU A 239 13.56 16.69 5.78
CA LEU A 239 12.17 17.11 5.53
C LEU A 239 11.31 16.91 6.78
N LEU A 240 11.42 15.73 7.42
CA LEU A 240 10.70 15.46 8.66
C LEU A 240 11.08 16.43 9.79
N GLU A 241 12.37 16.79 9.91
CA GLU A 241 12.82 17.81 10.89
C GLU A 241 12.18 19.17 10.65
N ALA A 242 12.02 19.55 9.38
CA ALA A 242 11.43 20.84 8.98
C ALA A 242 9.90 20.89 9.03
N MET A 243 9.22 19.73 9.07
CA MET A 243 7.75 19.65 9.14
C MET A 243 7.23 19.97 10.53
N ASP A 244 6.04 20.57 10.60
CA ASP A 244 5.32 20.75 11.85
C ASP A 244 4.60 19.45 12.27
N PRO A 245 4.29 19.23 13.56
CA PRO A 245 3.51 18.06 13.98
C PRO A 245 2.17 17.97 13.27
N PHE A 246 1.71 16.73 13.03
CA PHE A 246 0.40 16.46 12.41
C PHE A 246 -0.71 16.44 13.45
N MET A 247 -0.55 15.59 14.47
CA MET A 247 -1.42 15.53 15.63
C MET A 247 -0.69 16.09 16.85
N SER A 248 -1.45 16.62 17.80
CA SER A 248 -0.92 17.19 19.03
C SER A 248 -1.51 16.48 20.25
N GLY A 249 -0.70 16.30 21.30
CA GLY A 249 -1.13 15.65 22.53
C GLY A 249 0.03 15.19 23.41
N GLY A 250 -0.16 14.11 24.15
CA GLY A 250 0.90 13.44 24.90
C GLY A 250 1.90 12.76 23.95
N ASP A 251 3.00 12.30 24.49
CA ASP A 251 4.14 11.61 23.89
C ASP A 251 4.93 12.40 22.85
N MET A 252 4.30 13.14 21.94
CA MET A 252 4.96 13.92 20.90
C MET A 252 5.61 15.21 21.42
N ILE A 253 5.46 15.56 22.69
CA ILE A 253 5.96 16.78 23.32
C ILE A 253 7.19 16.52 24.19
N LYS A 254 8.13 17.47 24.23
CA LYS A 254 9.26 17.48 25.15
C LYS A 254 8.95 18.27 26.42
N THR A 255 8.38 19.48 26.27
CA THR A 255 7.92 20.31 27.39
C THR A 255 6.61 20.99 27.02
N VAL A 256 5.71 21.11 28.00
CA VAL A 256 4.50 21.92 27.91
C VAL A 256 4.53 22.96 29.03
N ARG A 257 4.35 24.24 28.68
CA ARG A 257 4.24 25.35 29.61
C ARG A 257 3.03 26.17 29.23
N VAL A 258 2.62 27.11 30.10
CA VAL A 258 1.52 28.02 29.82
C VAL A 258 1.82 28.90 28.60
N GLU A 259 3.08 29.26 28.42
CA GLU A 259 3.54 30.14 27.34
C GLU A 259 3.76 29.43 26.02
N GLY A 260 3.84 28.06 25.99
CA GLY A 260 4.06 27.33 24.78
C GLY A 260 4.60 25.90 24.97
N THR A 261 4.74 25.20 23.87
CA THR A 261 5.13 23.78 23.81
C THR A 261 6.37 23.59 22.96
N THR A 262 7.28 22.71 23.39
CA THR A 262 8.35 22.18 22.56
C THR A 262 8.07 20.72 22.26
N TYR A 263 8.44 20.32 21.03
CA TYR A 263 8.14 18.97 20.52
C TYR A 263 9.31 18.01 20.77
N HIS A 264 8.98 16.72 20.76
CA HIS A 264 9.98 15.67 20.83
C HIS A 264 10.81 15.62 19.53
N GLU A 265 11.94 14.90 19.55
CA GLU A 265 12.71 14.64 18.36
C GLU A 265 12.01 13.62 17.45
N LEU A 266 12.55 13.41 16.23
CA LEU A 266 12.09 12.38 15.30
C LEU A 266 12.34 10.97 15.85
N PRO A 267 11.43 10.05 15.60
CA PRO A 267 10.16 10.21 14.87
C PRO A 267 8.99 10.62 15.77
N TRP A 268 9.18 10.63 17.08
CA TRP A 268 8.12 10.74 18.12
C TRP A 268 7.31 12.04 18.04
N LYS A 269 7.85 13.13 17.47
CA LYS A 269 7.05 14.36 17.26
C LYS A 269 5.82 14.18 16.37
N PHE A 270 5.74 13.06 15.60
CA PHE A 270 4.58 12.73 14.77
C PHE A 270 3.68 11.64 15.37
N GLU A 271 4.05 11.09 16.52
CA GLU A 271 3.39 9.96 17.16
C GLU A 271 2.71 10.41 18.46
N ALA A 272 1.56 11.10 18.33
CA ALA A 272 0.83 11.67 19.45
C ALA A 272 -0.12 10.65 20.10
N GLY A 273 -0.16 10.66 21.44
CA GLY A 273 -1.05 9.82 22.24
C GLY A 273 -0.54 8.37 22.38
N THR A 274 -1.33 7.52 23.03
CA THR A 274 -0.99 6.10 23.16
C THR A 274 -1.05 5.42 21.81
N GLN A 275 0.03 4.76 21.44
CA GLN A 275 0.21 4.14 20.13
C GLN A 275 -0.54 2.80 20.01
N ALA A 276 -0.72 2.32 18.77
CA ALA A 276 -1.25 1.00 18.46
C ALA A 276 -0.18 -0.09 18.69
N ILE A 277 0.10 -0.40 19.98
CA ILE A 277 1.30 -1.16 20.39
C ILE A 277 1.24 -2.59 19.86
N ALA A 278 0.12 -3.29 20.04
CA ALA A 278 -0.06 -4.66 19.57
C ALA A 278 0.05 -4.75 18.04
N GLU A 279 -0.53 -3.77 17.34
CA GLU A 279 -0.53 -3.72 15.88
C GLU A 279 0.87 -3.45 15.33
N VAL A 280 1.64 -2.59 15.98
CA VAL A 280 3.04 -2.34 15.58
C VAL A 280 3.91 -3.58 15.83
N ILE A 281 3.75 -4.26 16.95
CA ILE A 281 4.45 -5.53 17.23
C ILE A 281 4.06 -6.58 16.19
N GLY A 282 2.77 -6.69 15.84
CA GLY A 282 2.28 -7.57 14.78
C GLY A 282 2.86 -7.22 13.40
N LEU A 283 3.01 -5.92 13.09
CA LEU A 283 3.69 -5.48 11.86
C LEU A 283 5.15 -5.94 11.85
N GLY A 284 5.85 -5.87 12.99
CA GLY A 284 7.23 -6.37 13.11
C GLY A 284 7.33 -7.87 12.80
N ALA A 285 6.38 -8.67 13.26
CA ALA A 285 6.31 -10.10 12.93
C ALA A 285 6.01 -10.35 11.44
N ALA A 286 5.19 -9.49 10.81
CA ALA A 286 4.93 -9.57 9.37
C ALA A 286 6.19 -9.24 8.53
N VAL A 287 6.97 -8.24 8.95
CA VAL A 287 8.24 -7.90 8.32
C VAL A 287 9.23 -9.06 8.44
N ASP A 288 9.36 -9.68 9.61
CA ASP A 288 10.20 -10.86 9.81
C ASP A 288 9.79 -12.01 8.88
N TYR A 289 8.48 -12.27 8.77
CA TYR A 289 7.93 -13.34 7.94
C TYR A 289 8.26 -13.12 6.46
N LEU A 290 8.00 -11.93 5.92
CA LEU A 290 8.32 -11.60 4.52
C LEU A 290 9.83 -11.60 4.26
N SER A 291 10.64 -11.11 5.21
CA SER A 291 12.09 -11.12 5.09
C SER A 291 12.66 -12.53 5.06
N ALA A 292 12.08 -13.46 5.83
CA ALA A 292 12.49 -14.87 5.84
C ALA A 292 12.14 -15.58 4.52
N LEU A 293 11.00 -15.24 3.89
CA LEU A 293 10.63 -15.75 2.56
C LEU A 293 11.54 -15.18 1.46
N GLY A 294 11.96 -13.93 1.61
CA GLY A 294 12.70 -13.16 0.61
C GLY A 294 11.78 -12.54 -0.46
N MET A 295 11.86 -11.23 -0.63
CA MET A 295 10.95 -10.49 -1.51
C MET A 295 11.09 -10.85 -3.00
N ASP A 296 12.25 -11.34 -3.42
CA ASP A 296 12.43 -11.86 -4.78
C ASP A 296 11.65 -13.15 -5.02
N ALA A 297 11.58 -14.05 -4.02
CA ALA A 297 10.79 -15.28 -4.10
C ALA A 297 9.28 -14.96 -4.05
N VAL A 298 8.86 -14.00 -3.21
CA VAL A 298 7.48 -13.47 -3.19
C VAL A 298 7.10 -12.96 -4.58
N ARG A 299 7.92 -12.09 -5.18
CA ARG A 299 7.66 -11.53 -6.50
C ARG A 299 7.64 -12.60 -7.62
N ALA A 300 8.52 -13.60 -7.54
CA ALA A 300 8.57 -14.68 -8.53
C ALA A 300 7.28 -15.53 -8.51
N HIS A 301 6.80 -15.89 -7.31
CA HIS A 301 5.54 -16.63 -7.16
C HIS A 301 4.35 -15.81 -7.67
N GLU A 302 4.23 -14.54 -7.27
CA GLU A 302 3.14 -13.69 -7.73
C GLU A 302 3.13 -13.50 -9.23
N ARG A 303 4.30 -13.40 -9.86
CA ARG A 303 4.39 -13.34 -11.31
C ARG A 303 3.87 -14.62 -11.95
N GLU A 304 4.28 -15.80 -11.46
CA GLU A 304 3.83 -17.08 -11.98
C GLU A 304 2.30 -17.22 -11.89
N ILE A 305 1.73 -16.92 -10.72
CA ILE A 305 0.27 -17.04 -10.53
C ILE A 305 -0.50 -15.99 -11.35
N THR A 306 0.08 -14.80 -11.54
CA THR A 306 -0.52 -13.73 -12.35
C THR A 306 -0.50 -14.09 -13.84
N GLU A 307 0.59 -14.67 -14.35
CA GLU A 307 0.71 -15.18 -15.73
C GLU A 307 -0.34 -16.26 -15.96
N TYR A 308 -0.43 -17.25 -15.06
CA TYR A 308 -1.42 -18.31 -15.14
C TYR A 308 -2.86 -17.78 -15.14
N ALA A 309 -3.17 -16.87 -14.23
CA ALA A 309 -4.51 -16.28 -14.12
C ALA A 309 -4.86 -15.40 -15.33
N TYR A 310 -3.88 -14.68 -15.87
CA TYR A 310 -4.09 -13.86 -17.06
C TYR A 310 -4.43 -14.71 -18.29
N GLU A 311 -3.70 -15.79 -18.51
CA GLU A 311 -3.95 -16.76 -19.60
C GLU A 311 -5.34 -17.38 -19.42
N ALA A 312 -5.63 -17.95 -18.24
CA ALA A 312 -6.90 -18.61 -17.97
C ALA A 312 -8.12 -17.70 -18.13
N LEU A 313 -8.01 -16.41 -17.73
CA LEU A 313 -9.07 -15.42 -17.90
C LEU A 313 -9.16 -14.93 -19.35
N SER A 314 -8.06 -14.83 -20.08
CA SER A 314 -8.06 -14.43 -21.50
C SER A 314 -8.81 -15.41 -22.39
N ASP A 315 -8.86 -16.70 -22.02
CA ASP A 315 -9.56 -17.75 -22.74
C ASP A 315 -11.09 -17.76 -22.48
N VAL A 316 -11.58 -16.89 -21.58
CA VAL A 316 -13.03 -16.80 -21.29
C VAL A 316 -13.70 -15.86 -22.29
N GLU A 317 -14.61 -16.41 -23.11
CA GLU A 317 -15.39 -15.64 -24.08
C GLU A 317 -16.22 -14.55 -23.40
N GLY A 318 -16.26 -13.33 -23.97
CA GLY A 318 -17.01 -12.20 -23.41
C GLY A 318 -16.41 -11.59 -22.15
N LEU A 319 -15.13 -11.90 -21.84
CA LEU A 319 -14.40 -11.29 -20.74
C LEU A 319 -13.41 -10.23 -21.28
N THR A 320 -13.44 -9.04 -20.71
CA THR A 320 -12.51 -7.94 -21.01
C THR A 320 -11.55 -7.77 -19.84
N LEU A 321 -10.24 -7.89 -20.09
CA LEU A 321 -9.17 -7.62 -19.14
C LEU A 321 -8.73 -6.17 -19.22
N TYR A 322 -8.49 -5.53 -18.05
CA TYR A 322 -7.98 -4.16 -17.96
C TYR A 322 -6.53 -4.16 -17.45
N GLY A 323 -5.73 -3.23 -17.97
CA GLY A 323 -4.33 -3.02 -17.57
C GLY A 323 -3.33 -3.81 -18.41
N PRO A 324 -2.01 -3.69 -18.10
CA PRO A 324 -0.93 -4.17 -18.93
C PRO A 324 -0.81 -5.71 -18.90
N PRO A 325 0.00 -6.31 -19.82
CA PRO A 325 0.28 -7.74 -19.79
C PRO A 325 1.00 -8.17 -18.51
N PRO A 326 1.06 -9.48 -18.20
CA PRO A 326 1.64 -10.00 -16.94
C PRO A 326 3.06 -9.52 -16.64
N SER A 327 3.89 -9.33 -17.67
CA SER A 327 5.28 -8.85 -17.51
C SER A 327 5.39 -7.43 -16.92
N ARG A 328 4.30 -6.65 -16.98
CA ARG A 328 4.24 -5.25 -16.55
C ARG A 328 3.25 -5.03 -15.40
N ARG A 329 2.72 -6.11 -14.80
CA ARG A 329 1.78 -6.02 -13.67
C ARG A 329 2.23 -6.80 -12.44
N ALA A 330 1.71 -6.40 -11.30
CA ALA A 330 1.74 -7.15 -10.04
C ALA A 330 0.52 -8.09 -9.97
N GLY A 331 0.37 -8.78 -8.86
CA GLY A 331 -0.67 -9.78 -8.59
C GLY A 331 -2.11 -9.24 -8.57
N VAL A 332 -2.49 -8.40 -9.53
CA VAL A 332 -3.82 -7.77 -9.61
C VAL A 332 -4.35 -7.83 -11.04
N ILE A 333 -5.57 -8.36 -11.22
CA ILE A 333 -6.27 -8.40 -12.50
C ILE A 333 -7.67 -7.86 -12.32
N SER A 334 -7.98 -6.73 -12.97
CA SER A 334 -9.35 -6.22 -13.10
C SER A 334 -9.95 -6.64 -14.43
N PHE A 335 -11.22 -6.99 -14.42
CA PHE A 335 -11.94 -7.46 -15.60
C PHE A 335 -13.43 -7.17 -15.53
N SER A 336 -14.10 -7.21 -16.67
CA SER A 336 -15.57 -7.24 -16.80
C SER A 336 -15.99 -8.45 -17.61
N VAL A 337 -17.25 -8.86 -17.44
CA VAL A 337 -17.88 -9.93 -18.21
C VAL A 337 -19.12 -9.35 -18.87
N ASP A 338 -19.29 -9.57 -20.16
CA ASP A 338 -20.36 -9.01 -20.95
C ASP A 338 -21.74 -9.38 -20.37
N GLY A 339 -22.58 -8.35 -20.16
CA GLY A 339 -23.93 -8.52 -19.63
C GLY A 339 -24.03 -8.86 -18.13
N ILE A 340 -22.91 -8.96 -17.41
CA ILE A 340 -22.89 -9.32 -15.99
C ILE A 340 -22.33 -8.16 -15.16
N HIS A 341 -23.16 -7.67 -14.23
CA HIS A 341 -22.67 -6.65 -13.30
C HIS A 341 -21.59 -7.22 -12.35
N PRO A 342 -20.48 -6.51 -12.08
CA PRO A 342 -19.41 -7.03 -11.22
C PRO A 342 -19.85 -7.51 -9.82
N HIS A 343 -20.87 -6.87 -9.21
CA HIS A 343 -21.43 -7.32 -7.94
C HIS A 343 -22.16 -8.66 -8.04
N ASP A 344 -22.89 -8.90 -9.13
CA ASP A 344 -23.57 -10.17 -9.34
C ASP A 344 -22.57 -11.29 -9.54
N LEU A 345 -21.50 -11.02 -10.32
CA LEU A 345 -20.38 -11.94 -10.46
C LEU A 345 -19.73 -12.28 -9.13
N ALA A 346 -19.42 -11.27 -8.29
CA ALA A 346 -18.82 -11.50 -6.98
C ALA A 346 -19.77 -12.31 -6.06
N THR A 347 -21.10 -12.08 -6.14
CA THR A 347 -22.09 -12.85 -5.38
C THR A 347 -22.15 -14.32 -5.83
N ILE A 348 -22.01 -14.58 -7.12
CA ILE A 348 -21.97 -15.96 -7.64
C ILE A 348 -20.66 -16.64 -7.23
N ALA A 349 -19.54 -15.95 -7.38
CA ALA A 349 -18.23 -16.46 -6.96
C ALA A 349 -18.19 -16.85 -5.47
N ASP A 350 -18.86 -16.07 -4.61
CA ASP A 350 -18.95 -16.37 -3.17
C ASP A 350 -19.65 -17.71 -2.87
N ARG A 351 -20.62 -18.15 -3.70
CA ARG A 351 -21.24 -19.47 -3.57
C ARG A 351 -20.25 -20.61 -3.74
N ASP A 352 -19.21 -20.38 -4.54
CA ASP A 352 -18.10 -21.32 -4.77
C ASP A 352 -16.93 -21.04 -3.82
N GLN A 353 -17.15 -20.23 -2.76
CA GLN A 353 -16.13 -19.80 -1.80
C GLN A 353 -14.95 -19.06 -2.47
N VAL A 354 -15.18 -18.34 -3.55
CA VAL A 354 -14.19 -17.48 -4.20
C VAL A 354 -14.41 -16.03 -3.79
N CYS A 355 -13.49 -15.48 -3.01
CA CYS A 355 -13.52 -14.10 -2.56
C CYS A 355 -13.02 -13.15 -3.65
N LEU A 356 -13.91 -12.39 -4.25
CA LEU A 356 -13.63 -11.47 -5.36
C LEU A 356 -14.12 -10.07 -5.02
N ARG A 357 -13.38 -9.04 -5.38
CA ARG A 357 -13.79 -7.65 -5.18
C ARG A 357 -14.54 -7.12 -6.41
N ALA A 358 -15.65 -6.42 -6.18
CA ALA A 358 -16.37 -5.66 -7.19
C ALA A 358 -16.43 -4.18 -6.85
N GLY A 359 -16.37 -3.30 -7.87
CA GLY A 359 -16.55 -1.86 -7.69
C GLY A 359 -15.49 -1.01 -8.39
N HIS A 360 -15.34 0.24 -7.94
CA HIS A 360 -14.39 1.21 -8.50
C HIS A 360 -12.98 1.13 -7.87
N HIS A 361 -12.72 0.23 -6.94
CA HIS A 361 -11.43 -0.04 -6.28
C HIS A 361 -10.76 1.20 -5.68
N CYS A 362 -11.55 2.18 -5.21
CA CYS A 362 -11.07 3.49 -4.75
C CYS A 362 -10.22 4.24 -5.80
N ALA A 363 -10.53 4.07 -7.10
CA ALA A 363 -9.86 4.69 -8.24
C ALA A 363 -10.91 5.21 -9.25
N MET A 364 -11.88 6.02 -8.80
CA MET A 364 -12.98 6.52 -9.63
C MET A 364 -12.50 7.29 -10.88
N PRO A 365 -11.46 8.15 -10.82
CA PRO A 365 -10.96 8.80 -12.03
C PRO A 365 -10.48 7.81 -13.09
N LEU A 366 -9.83 6.72 -12.68
CA LEU A 366 -9.45 5.63 -13.57
C LEU A 366 -10.67 4.93 -14.18
N MET A 367 -11.70 4.61 -13.39
CA MET A 367 -12.93 3.99 -13.92
C MET A 367 -13.58 4.87 -15.00
N THR A 368 -13.63 6.18 -14.76
CA THR A 368 -14.12 7.15 -15.76
C THR A 368 -13.26 7.12 -17.03
N ARG A 369 -11.93 7.06 -16.88
CA ARG A 369 -10.97 6.98 -18.01
C ARG A 369 -11.12 5.70 -18.83
N LEU A 370 -11.45 4.59 -18.17
CA LEU A 370 -11.72 3.29 -18.81
C LEU A 370 -13.13 3.20 -19.42
N GLY A 371 -14.01 4.16 -19.14
CA GLY A 371 -15.40 4.16 -19.62
C GLY A 371 -16.30 3.13 -18.94
N VAL A 372 -15.95 2.71 -17.71
CA VAL A 372 -16.71 1.72 -16.92
C VAL A 372 -17.07 2.28 -15.55
N ALA A 373 -18.21 1.88 -15.00
CA ALA A 373 -18.61 2.28 -13.65
C ALA A 373 -17.88 1.47 -12.57
N ALA A 374 -17.62 0.20 -12.85
CA ALA A 374 -17.03 -0.77 -11.92
C ALA A 374 -16.40 -1.93 -12.70
N THR A 375 -15.48 -2.64 -12.05
CA THR A 375 -14.92 -3.91 -12.53
C THR A 375 -14.94 -4.96 -11.42
N ALA A 376 -14.87 -6.24 -11.80
CA ALA A 376 -14.41 -7.28 -10.88
C ALA A 376 -12.88 -7.25 -10.81
N ARG A 377 -12.32 -7.59 -9.64
CA ARG A 377 -10.87 -7.62 -9.45
C ARG A 377 -10.46 -8.84 -8.66
N ALA A 378 -9.63 -9.68 -9.26
CA ALA A 378 -8.89 -10.72 -8.57
C ALA A 378 -7.50 -10.19 -8.18
N SER A 379 -7.03 -10.53 -6.98
CA SER A 379 -5.70 -10.17 -6.54
C SER A 379 -5.06 -11.28 -5.72
N PHE A 380 -3.82 -11.59 -6.05
CA PHE A 380 -3.06 -12.75 -5.61
C PHE A 380 -1.98 -12.35 -4.61
N TYR A 381 -1.54 -13.33 -3.81
CA TYR A 381 -0.43 -13.14 -2.89
C TYR A 381 0.31 -14.46 -2.64
N ILE A 382 1.21 -14.49 -1.68
CA ILE A 382 2.12 -15.61 -1.37
C ILE A 382 1.43 -16.96 -1.13
N TYR A 383 0.16 -16.97 -0.78
CA TYR A 383 -0.64 -18.16 -0.47
C TYR A 383 -1.58 -18.57 -1.60
N THR A 384 -1.63 -17.83 -2.70
CA THR A 384 -2.55 -18.13 -3.82
C THR A 384 -2.05 -19.32 -4.62
N GLN A 385 -2.96 -20.25 -4.96
CA GLN A 385 -2.69 -21.46 -5.75
C GLN A 385 -3.44 -21.44 -7.09
N LYS A 386 -2.99 -22.23 -8.06
CA LYS A 386 -3.58 -22.28 -9.42
C LYS A 386 -5.02 -22.80 -9.44
N ASP A 387 -5.35 -23.76 -8.58
CA ASP A 387 -6.70 -24.30 -8.43
C ASP A 387 -7.72 -23.23 -7.96
N GLU A 388 -7.27 -22.24 -7.20
CA GLU A 388 -8.12 -21.10 -6.80
C GLU A 388 -8.46 -20.21 -8.01
N VAL A 389 -7.53 -20.07 -8.97
CA VAL A 389 -7.77 -19.42 -10.26
C VAL A 389 -8.74 -20.25 -11.11
N ASP A 390 -8.58 -21.57 -11.14
CA ASP A 390 -9.48 -22.47 -11.88
C ASP A 390 -10.90 -22.39 -11.33
N ARG A 391 -11.05 -22.28 -10.00
CA ARG A 391 -12.35 -22.05 -9.35
C ARG A 391 -12.97 -20.72 -9.78
N LEU A 392 -12.18 -19.65 -9.84
CA LEU A 392 -12.64 -18.34 -10.32
C LEU A 392 -13.18 -18.46 -11.76
N VAL A 393 -12.43 -19.11 -12.66
CA VAL A 393 -12.86 -19.31 -14.04
C VAL A 393 -14.14 -20.14 -14.11
N GLY A 394 -14.28 -21.16 -13.24
CA GLY A 394 -15.52 -21.95 -13.10
C GLY A 394 -16.70 -21.09 -12.70
N SER A 395 -16.55 -20.25 -11.67
CA SER A 395 -17.60 -19.32 -11.20
C SER A 395 -18.00 -18.29 -12.26
N ILE A 396 -17.04 -17.80 -13.07
CA ILE A 396 -17.34 -16.88 -14.19
C ILE A 396 -18.21 -17.59 -15.25
N LYS A 397 -17.85 -18.82 -15.63
CA LYS A 397 -18.62 -19.62 -16.61
C LYS A 397 -20.03 -19.94 -16.08
N GLU A 398 -20.17 -20.21 -14.78
CA GLU A 398 -21.46 -20.41 -14.15
C GLU A 398 -22.31 -19.13 -14.18
N ALA A 399 -21.70 -17.96 -13.85
CA ALA A 399 -22.37 -16.67 -13.97
C ALA A 399 -22.86 -16.41 -15.40
N GLN A 400 -22.03 -16.67 -16.41
CA GLN A 400 -22.44 -16.55 -17.82
C GLN A 400 -23.62 -17.46 -18.19
N ARG A 401 -23.71 -18.64 -17.58
CA ARG A 401 -24.84 -19.57 -17.81
C ARG A 401 -26.13 -19.06 -17.16
N ILE A 402 -26.03 -18.40 -15.99
CA ILE A 402 -27.19 -17.85 -15.27
C ILE A 402 -27.76 -16.62 -15.97
N PHE A 403 -26.93 -15.78 -16.57
CA PHE A 403 -27.33 -14.51 -17.20
C PHE A 403 -27.54 -14.59 -18.72
N LYS A 404 -27.38 -15.77 -19.33
CA LYS A 404 -27.81 -16.08 -20.71
C LYS A 404 -29.31 -16.39 -20.74
#